data_3e5e13b560af0bae6d393dbc9417696c
#
_entry.id   3e5e13b560af0bae6d393dbc9417696c
#
_cell.length_a   1.000
_cell.length_b   1.000
_cell.length_c   1.000
_cell.angle_alpha   90.00
_cell.angle_beta   90.00
_cell.angle_gamma   90.00
#
_symmetry.space_group_name_H-M   'P 1'
#
loop_
_entity.id
_entity.type
_entity.pdbx_description
1 polymer ?
#
loop_
_entity_poly.entity_id
_entity_poly.type
_entity_poly.pdbx_seq_one_letter_code
_entity_poly.pdbx_strand_id
1 'polypeptide(L)'
;MNAKQTKYIYDILGGDDGRKLYDAVQKAIDKAKTLGADIIIGLGHLGVDPSSSPWTSEEVIANTTGFDAFIDGHSHTVMENKQVYDAAGKAVTLTQTGSYLANVGKMTIAEDGAITTELISTADVSDAAVAATAEAWINDVDAMLGEQIATTDIKFYINDPATSKRRIRMGETNLGDFVADGIYTYFNEVEQLDCDIAMMNGGGIRTDVDAGKWTFKTCKQVSPFGNVACLMSVTAVSYTHLRAHETL
;
A
#
# COMPACT_ATOMS: atom_id res chain seq x y z
N MET A 1 -4.95 -8.76 -0.97
CA MET A 1 -5.45 -10.09 -0.54
C MET A 1 -6.94 -10.20 -0.91
N ASN A 2 -7.38 -11.33 -1.41
CA ASN A 2 -8.80 -11.55 -1.69
C ASN A 2 -9.56 -11.66 -0.36
N ALA A 3 -10.53 -10.77 -0.11
CA ALA A 3 -11.30 -10.73 1.14
C ALA A 3 -11.97 -12.09 1.49
N LYS A 4 -12.31 -12.87 0.47
CA LYS A 4 -12.90 -14.20 0.65
C LYS A 4 -11.88 -15.23 1.16
N GLN A 5 -10.64 -15.18 0.71
CA GLN A 5 -9.55 -16.02 1.21
C GLN A 5 -9.11 -15.59 2.61
N THR A 6 -9.07 -14.30 2.86
CA THR A 6 -8.72 -13.75 4.17
C THR A 6 -9.73 -14.16 5.24
N LYS A 7 -11.03 -14.21 4.93
CA LYS A 7 -12.08 -14.62 5.87
C LYS A 7 -11.95 -16.05 6.36
N TYR A 8 -11.33 -16.94 5.60
CA TYR A 8 -11.14 -18.35 6.00
C TYR A 8 -9.87 -18.58 6.82
N ILE A 9 -8.92 -17.68 6.78
CA ILE A 9 -7.60 -17.85 7.42
C ILE A 9 -7.45 -16.90 8.61
N TYR A 10 -8.03 -15.69 8.53
CA TYR A 10 -7.89 -14.65 9.55
C TYR A 10 -9.25 -14.09 9.93
N ASP A 11 -9.44 -13.86 11.22
CA ASP A 11 -10.54 -13.03 11.70
C ASP A 11 -10.16 -11.56 11.50
N ILE A 12 -10.94 -10.83 10.72
CA ILE A 12 -10.69 -9.41 10.45
C ILE A 12 -11.28 -8.60 11.58
N LEU A 13 -10.42 -8.15 12.48
CA LEU A 13 -10.78 -7.30 13.59
C LEU A 13 -10.71 -5.84 13.13
N GLY A 14 -11.82 -5.23 12.84
CA GLY A 14 -11.88 -3.82 12.43
C GLY A 14 -13.09 -3.18 13.06
N GLY A 15 -14.24 -3.52 12.54
CA GLY A 15 -15.47 -2.80 12.81
C GLY A 15 -15.42 -1.40 12.20
N ASP A 16 -16.52 -0.67 12.24
CA ASP A 16 -16.63 0.64 11.58
C ASP A 16 -15.93 1.77 12.38
N ASP A 17 -15.61 1.52 13.65
CA ASP A 17 -15.05 2.51 14.59
C ASP A 17 -13.63 2.18 15.09
N GLY A 18 -13.01 1.14 14.56
CA GLY A 18 -11.65 0.69 14.93
C GLY A 18 -11.53 0.01 16.31
N ARG A 19 -12.55 0.06 17.17
CA ARG A 19 -12.48 -0.43 18.57
C ARG A 19 -12.08 -1.88 18.70
N LYS A 20 -12.56 -2.75 17.84
CA LYS A 20 -12.18 -4.17 17.86
C LYS A 20 -10.69 -4.37 17.62
N LEU A 21 -10.08 -3.55 16.73
CA LEU A 21 -8.65 -3.57 16.51
C LEU A 21 -7.90 -3.09 17.75
N TYR A 22 -8.30 -1.95 18.32
CA TYR A 22 -7.65 -1.38 19.51
C TYR A 22 -7.72 -2.35 20.70
N ASP A 23 -8.88 -2.98 20.94
CA ASP A 23 -9.06 -3.97 21.99
C ASP A 23 -8.18 -5.22 21.78
N ALA A 24 -8.05 -5.68 20.53
CA ALA A 24 -7.19 -6.82 20.21
C ALA A 24 -5.70 -6.48 20.43
N VAL A 25 -5.28 -5.29 20.01
CA VAL A 25 -3.92 -4.79 20.22
C VAL A 25 -3.63 -4.62 21.71
N GLN A 26 -4.55 -4.02 22.47
CA GLN A 26 -4.38 -3.85 23.92
C GLN A 26 -4.24 -5.22 24.63
N LYS A 27 -5.07 -6.19 24.29
CA LYS A 27 -4.96 -7.56 24.83
C LYS A 27 -3.59 -8.20 24.52
N ALA A 28 -3.05 -7.93 23.32
CA ALA A 28 -1.74 -8.44 22.94
C ALA A 28 -0.61 -7.79 23.76
N ILE A 29 -0.69 -6.48 23.97
CA ILE A 29 0.24 -5.73 24.82
C ILE A 29 0.20 -6.25 26.26
N ASP A 30 -1.00 -6.40 26.84
CA ASP A 30 -1.18 -6.87 28.21
C ASP A 30 -0.66 -8.29 28.39
N LYS A 31 -0.88 -9.14 27.39
CA LYS A 31 -0.33 -10.50 27.38
C LYS A 31 1.21 -10.48 27.33
N ALA A 32 1.81 -9.63 26.48
CA ALA A 32 3.27 -9.51 26.42
C ALA A 32 3.86 -9.08 27.76
N LYS A 33 3.26 -8.10 28.43
CA LYS A 33 3.64 -7.68 29.80
C LYS A 33 3.52 -8.82 30.80
N THR A 34 2.42 -9.57 30.75
CA THR A 34 2.21 -10.72 31.65
C THR A 34 3.26 -11.82 31.44
N LEU A 35 3.79 -11.93 30.22
CA LEU A 35 4.87 -12.86 29.88
C LEU A 35 6.27 -12.33 30.21
N GLY A 36 6.38 -11.12 30.78
CA GLY A 36 7.62 -10.53 31.23
C GLY A 36 8.36 -9.72 30.17
N ALA A 37 7.66 -9.20 29.17
CA ALA A 37 8.29 -8.29 28.21
C ALA A 37 8.59 -6.93 28.87
N ASP A 38 9.84 -6.49 28.81
CA ASP A 38 10.31 -5.20 29.32
C ASP A 38 10.06 -4.08 28.29
N ILE A 39 10.15 -4.40 27.00
CA ILE A 39 9.99 -3.47 25.89
C ILE A 39 8.97 -4.04 24.89
N ILE A 40 8.02 -3.22 24.49
CA ILE A 40 6.96 -3.62 23.54
C ILE A 40 7.00 -2.70 22.31
N ILE A 41 7.37 -3.30 21.17
CA ILE A 41 7.42 -2.61 19.89
C ILE A 41 6.25 -3.11 19.03
N GLY A 42 5.39 -2.18 18.59
CA GLY A 42 4.39 -2.46 17.58
C GLY A 42 5.03 -2.62 16.20
N LEU A 43 4.64 -3.66 15.47
CA LEU A 43 5.00 -3.84 14.06
C LEU A 43 3.73 -3.94 13.25
N GLY A 44 3.46 -2.93 12.43
CA GLY A 44 2.23 -2.81 11.66
C GLY A 44 2.44 -2.58 10.18
N HIS A 45 1.34 -2.65 9.44
CA HIS A 45 1.23 -2.23 8.05
C HIS A 45 -0.11 -1.51 7.87
N LEU A 46 -0.32 -0.48 8.70
CA LEU A 46 -1.59 0.25 8.83
C LEU A 46 -1.58 1.56 8.04
N GLY A 47 -0.44 2.22 8.03
CA GLY A 47 -0.28 3.54 7.43
C GLY A 47 -0.73 4.68 8.33
N VAL A 48 -0.46 5.89 7.84
CA VAL A 48 -0.84 7.16 8.47
C VAL A 48 -1.71 8.02 7.55
N ASP A 49 -2.16 7.46 6.43
CA ASP A 49 -3.04 8.17 5.50
C ASP A 49 -4.44 8.30 6.11
N PRO A 50 -5.04 9.50 6.13
CA PRO A 50 -6.39 9.71 6.65
C PRO A 50 -7.47 8.82 6.00
N SER A 51 -7.27 8.38 4.77
CA SER A 51 -8.18 7.44 4.10
C SER A 51 -8.23 6.06 4.77
N SER A 52 -7.25 5.73 5.62
CA SER A 52 -7.21 4.48 6.40
C SER A 52 -7.81 4.63 7.80
N SER A 53 -8.31 5.82 8.17
CA SER A 53 -9.00 6.02 9.46
C SER A 53 -10.28 5.15 9.52
N PRO A 54 -10.61 4.54 10.66
CA PRO A 54 -10.00 4.67 11.99
C PRO A 54 -8.92 3.61 12.31
N TRP A 55 -8.24 3.07 11.33
CA TRP A 55 -7.29 1.95 11.50
C TRP A 55 -5.82 2.36 11.29
N THR A 56 -5.49 3.65 11.32
CA THR A 56 -4.11 4.11 11.18
C THR A 56 -3.26 3.72 12.39
N SER A 57 -1.95 3.66 12.21
CA SER A 57 -1.02 3.41 13.31
C SER A 57 -1.10 4.47 14.40
N GLU A 58 -1.36 5.73 14.02
CA GLU A 58 -1.55 6.83 14.96
C GLU A 58 -2.78 6.61 15.86
N GLU A 59 -3.89 6.18 15.27
CA GLU A 59 -5.12 5.90 16.01
C GLU A 59 -4.99 4.65 16.89
N VAL A 60 -4.27 3.63 16.43
CA VAL A 60 -3.98 2.45 17.25
C VAL A 60 -3.16 2.84 18.47
N ILE A 61 -2.11 3.65 18.30
CA ILE A 61 -1.31 4.15 19.44
C ILE A 61 -2.18 5.00 20.37
N ALA A 62 -2.93 5.96 19.85
CA ALA A 62 -3.75 6.88 20.63
C ALA A 62 -4.87 6.20 21.43
N ASN A 63 -5.32 5.03 21.01
CA ASN A 63 -6.40 4.25 21.66
C ASN A 63 -5.90 3.03 22.43
N THR A 64 -4.59 2.86 22.62
CA THR A 64 -3.99 1.78 23.41
C THR A 64 -2.97 2.34 24.40
N THR A 65 -2.42 1.51 25.27
CA THR A 65 -1.35 1.89 26.21
C THR A 65 -0.30 0.81 26.28
N GLY A 66 0.97 1.25 26.35
CA GLY A 66 2.08 0.37 26.70
C GLY A 66 2.99 -0.04 25.56
N PHE A 67 2.85 0.58 24.38
CA PHE A 67 3.92 0.58 23.40
C PHE A 67 5.10 1.46 23.87
N ASP A 68 6.30 1.04 23.53
CA ASP A 68 7.51 1.85 23.65
C ASP A 68 7.89 2.49 22.31
N ALA A 69 7.65 1.77 21.21
CA ALA A 69 7.78 2.30 19.85
C ALA A 69 6.83 1.56 18.90
N PHE A 70 6.67 2.11 17.69
CA PHE A 70 5.87 1.51 16.62
C PHE A 70 6.58 1.66 15.27
N ILE A 71 6.77 0.55 14.56
CA ILE A 71 7.30 0.48 13.21
C ILE A 71 6.13 0.19 12.26
N ASP A 72 5.90 1.05 11.29
CA ASP A 72 4.75 0.95 10.39
C ASP A 72 5.16 0.94 8.91
N GLY A 73 4.18 0.74 8.04
CA GLY A 73 4.31 0.72 6.59
C GLY A 73 3.03 1.21 5.90
N HIS A 74 2.70 0.69 4.72
CA HIS A 74 1.50 0.89 3.92
C HIS A 74 1.40 2.24 3.20
N SER A 75 1.44 3.36 3.91
CA SER A 75 1.27 4.71 3.32
C SER A 75 2.50 5.21 2.57
N HIS A 76 3.59 4.45 2.56
CA HIS A 76 4.86 4.82 1.93
C HIS A 76 5.42 6.16 2.45
N THR A 77 5.10 6.51 3.68
CA THR A 77 5.53 7.77 4.29
C THR A 77 6.99 7.65 4.73
N VAL A 78 7.80 8.65 4.42
CA VAL A 78 9.14 8.78 4.99
C VAL A 78 9.01 9.51 6.32
N MET A 79 9.22 8.78 7.41
CA MET A 79 8.99 9.26 8.77
C MET A 79 10.05 8.68 9.70
N GLU A 80 11.05 9.49 10.06
CA GLU A 80 12.13 9.04 10.92
C GLU A 80 11.68 8.86 12.36
N ASN A 81 11.03 9.89 12.91
CA ASN A 81 10.64 9.95 14.30
C ASN A 81 9.42 10.85 14.47
N LYS A 82 8.25 10.26 14.66
CA LYS A 82 7.04 10.99 15.01
C LYS A 82 6.60 10.59 16.41
N GLN A 83 6.40 11.58 17.28
CA GLN A 83 5.85 11.31 18.60
C GLN A 83 4.33 11.29 18.53
N VAL A 84 3.73 10.16 18.90
CA VAL A 84 2.28 9.97 19.03
C VAL A 84 1.99 9.67 20.50
N TYR A 85 1.02 10.35 21.09
CA TYR A 85 0.67 10.12 22.48
C TYR A 85 -0.34 8.99 22.60
N ASP A 86 -0.06 8.04 23.48
CA ASP A 86 -0.95 6.93 23.80
C ASP A 86 -2.16 7.36 24.65
N ALA A 87 -3.09 6.45 24.92
CA ALA A 87 -4.29 6.74 25.71
C ALA A 87 -4.00 7.18 27.16
N ALA A 88 -2.81 6.95 27.68
CA ALA A 88 -2.35 7.42 28.98
C ALA A 88 -1.50 8.71 28.92
N GLY A 89 -1.29 9.25 27.72
CA GLY A 89 -0.47 10.44 27.50
C GLY A 89 1.03 10.18 27.44
N LYS A 90 1.47 8.92 27.33
CA LYS A 90 2.88 8.57 27.09
C LYS A 90 3.20 8.79 25.62
N ALA A 91 4.34 9.43 25.35
CA ALA A 91 4.86 9.56 23.99
C ALA A 91 5.40 8.23 23.49
N VAL A 92 4.96 7.82 22.28
CA VAL A 92 5.40 6.60 21.59
C VAL A 92 6.04 7.03 20.26
N THR A 93 7.25 6.55 20.00
CA THR A 93 7.95 6.81 18.75
C THR A 93 7.36 5.96 17.63
N LEU A 94 6.81 6.62 16.60
CA LEU A 94 6.33 6.02 15.36
C LEU A 94 7.34 6.29 14.23
N THR A 95 7.73 5.24 13.50
CA THR A 95 8.67 5.34 12.37
C THR A 95 8.16 4.57 11.15
N GLN A 96 8.50 5.05 9.94
CA GLN A 96 8.19 4.43 8.67
C GLN A 96 9.25 4.79 7.63
N THR A 97 9.71 3.83 6.82
CA THR A 97 10.89 3.99 5.95
C THR A 97 10.60 4.47 4.53
N GLY A 98 9.34 4.75 4.19
CA GLY A 98 8.93 5.05 2.82
C GLY A 98 8.67 3.79 2.00
N SER A 99 9.19 3.73 0.80
CA SER A 99 8.98 2.61 -0.13
C SER A 99 10.23 2.32 -0.97
N TYR A 100 10.20 1.19 -1.68
CA TYR A 100 11.23 0.77 -2.64
C TYR A 100 12.65 0.68 -2.05
N LEU A 101 12.76 0.40 -0.75
CA LEU A 101 14.05 0.34 -0.03
C LEU A 101 14.89 1.63 -0.13
N ALA A 102 14.27 2.78 -0.36
CA ALA A 102 14.99 4.05 -0.41
C ALA A 102 15.69 4.39 0.92
N ASN A 103 15.17 3.85 2.03
CA ASN A 103 15.76 3.99 3.36
C ASN A 103 15.71 2.66 4.11
N VAL A 104 16.71 2.46 4.96
CA VAL A 104 16.70 1.46 6.04
C VAL A 104 16.44 2.19 7.36
N GLY A 105 15.41 1.75 8.10
CA GLY A 105 15.16 2.25 9.45
C GLY A 105 16.04 1.53 10.46
N LYS A 106 16.76 2.29 11.28
CA LYS A 106 17.51 1.76 12.42
C LYS A 106 16.89 2.27 13.71
N MET A 107 16.52 1.35 14.58
CA MET A 107 16.05 1.64 15.93
C MET A 107 17.11 1.19 16.91
N THR A 108 17.51 2.09 17.79
CA THR A 108 18.48 1.81 18.86
C THR A 108 17.77 1.91 20.20
N ILE A 109 17.94 0.89 21.03
CA ILE A 109 17.43 0.84 22.39
C ILE A 109 18.64 0.88 23.31
N ALA A 110 18.76 1.94 24.09
CA ALA A 110 19.85 2.10 25.05
C ALA A 110 19.59 1.30 26.35
N GLU A 111 20.63 1.10 27.15
CA GLU A 111 20.53 0.37 28.42
C GLU A 111 19.56 0.99 29.42
N ASP A 112 19.35 2.30 29.34
CA ASP A 112 18.37 3.04 30.15
C ASP A 112 16.95 2.97 29.60
N GLY A 113 16.73 2.25 28.50
CA GLY A 113 15.44 2.10 27.82
C GLY A 113 15.11 3.23 26.84
N ALA A 114 15.99 4.21 26.63
CA ALA A 114 15.76 5.25 25.63
C ALA A 114 15.76 4.68 24.21
N ILE A 115 14.76 5.07 23.42
CA ILE A 115 14.61 4.61 22.04
C ILE A 115 14.86 5.77 21.08
N THR A 116 15.76 5.54 20.13
CA THR A 116 16.04 6.46 19.03
C THR A 116 15.86 5.76 17.69
N THR A 117 15.46 6.52 16.68
CA THR A 117 15.28 6.03 15.31
C THR A 117 16.02 6.92 14.33
N GLU A 118 16.57 6.31 13.30
CA GLU A 118 17.20 7.02 12.19
C GLU A 118 16.83 6.35 10.85
N LEU A 119 16.76 7.13 9.80
CA LEU A 119 16.59 6.66 8.43
C LEU A 119 17.91 6.78 7.67
N ILE A 120 18.45 5.63 7.27
CA ILE A 120 19.70 5.53 6.52
C ILE A 120 19.36 5.40 5.05
N SER A 121 19.75 6.39 4.23
CA SER A 121 19.56 6.32 2.78
C SER A 121 20.36 5.17 2.18
N THR A 122 19.77 4.47 1.24
CA THR A 122 20.42 3.39 0.49
C THR A 122 20.93 3.83 -0.88
N ALA A 123 20.78 5.11 -1.23
CA ALA A 123 21.07 5.62 -2.57
C ALA A 123 22.51 5.32 -3.06
N ASP A 124 23.48 5.33 -2.14
CA ASP A 124 24.89 5.14 -2.45
C ASP A 124 25.46 3.81 -1.92
N VAL A 125 24.57 2.88 -1.52
CA VAL A 125 24.97 1.60 -0.95
C VAL A 125 24.70 0.47 -1.94
N SER A 126 25.73 -0.25 -2.32
CA SER A 126 25.63 -1.40 -3.22
C SER A 126 26.62 -2.48 -2.81
N ASP A 127 26.17 -3.72 -2.73
CA ASP A 127 26.99 -4.91 -2.71
C ASP A 127 27.17 -5.40 -4.14
N ALA A 128 28.42 -5.53 -4.60
CA ALA A 128 28.71 -5.86 -5.98
C ALA A 128 28.19 -7.26 -6.42
N ALA A 129 28.19 -8.25 -5.52
CA ALA A 129 27.72 -9.58 -5.83
C ALA A 129 26.18 -9.62 -5.93
N VAL A 130 25.49 -8.92 -5.03
CA VAL A 130 24.02 -8.76 -5.06
C VAL A 130 23.61 -7.97 -6.28
N ALA A 131 24.31 -6.87 -6.59
CA ALA A 131 24.04 -6.04 -7.77
C ALA A 131 24.17 -6.83 -9.07
N ALA A 132 25.24 -7.63 -9.23
CA ALA A 132 25.42 -8.47 -10.42
C ALA A 132 24.31 -9.53 -10.57
N THR A 133 23.85 -10.13 -9.46
CA THR A 133 22.73 -11.08 -9.46
C THR A 133 21.42 -10.39 -9.84
N ALA A 134 21.16 -9.22 -9.29
CA ALA A 134 19.96 -8.42 -9.60
C ALA A 134 19.96 -7.97 -11.07
N GLU A 135 21.11 -7.54 -11.60
CA GLU A 135 21.26 -7.15 -13.00
C GLU A 135 21.00 -8.32 -13.96
N ALA A 136 21.49 -9.53 -13.64
CA ALA A 136 21.20 -10.71 -14.44
C ALA A 136 19.67 -10.99 -14.50
N TRP A 137 18.98 -10.92 -13.38
CA TRP A 137 17.51 -11.08 -13.36
C TRP A 137 16.76 -9.96 -14.08
N ILE A 138 17.24 -8.73 -13.99
CA ILE A 138 16.65 -7.59 -14.74
C ILE A 138 16.79 -7.84 -16.24
N ASN A 139 17.98 -8.28 -16.70
CA ASN A 139 18.22 -8.58 -18.10
C ASN A 139 17.34 -9.74 -18.60
N ASP A 140 17.16 -10.79 -17.81
CA ASP A 140 16.25 -11.89 -18.13
C ASP A 140 14.80 -11.41 -18.26
N VAL A 141 14.34 -10.58 -17.33
CA VAL A 141 12.98 -9.97 -17.38
C VAL A 141 12.84 -9.06 -18.59
N ASP A 142 13.86 -8.26 -18.91
CA ASP A 142 13.85 -7.39 -20.08
C ASP A 142 13.84 -8.17 -21.40
N ALA A 143 14.56 -9.28 -21.46
CA ALA A 143 14.52 -10.19 -22.61
C ALA A 143 13.12 -10.82 -22.78
N MET A 144 12.46 -11.19 -21.69
CA MET A 144 11.12 -11.82 -21.72
C MET A 144 9.98 -10.83 -21.98
N LEU A 145 10.05 -9.65 -21.41
CA LEU A 145 8.94 -8.69 -21.35
C LEU A 145 9.22 -7.36 -22.08
N GLY A 146 10.40 -7.21 -22.66
CA GLY A 146 10.83 -5.97 -23.33
C GLY A 146 10.29 -5.78 -24.74
N GLU A 147 9.57 -6.78 -25.29
CA GLU A 147 8.94 -6.66 -26.61
C GLU A 147 7.96 -5.48 -26.63
N GLN A 148 8.12 -4.61 -27.63
CA GLN A 148 7.23 -3.48 -27.83
C GLN A 148 5.90 -3.95 -28.38
N ILE A 149 4.82 -3.64 -27.68
CA ILE A 149 3.45 -3.97 -28.05
C ILE A 149 2.66 -2.77 -28.56
N ALA A 150 3.04 -1.55 -28.16
CA ALA A 150 2.38 -0.32 -28.56
C ALA A 150 3.31 0.90 -28.45
N THR A 151 2.81 2.06 -28.88
CA THR A 151 3.38 3.38 -28.62
C THR A 151 2.27 4.35 -28.20
N THR A 152 2.64 5.35 -27.41
CA THR A 152 1.75 6.45 -27.03
C THR A 152 2.47 7.78 -27.19
N ASP A 153 1.75 8.80 -27.66
CA ASP A 153 2.27 10.16 -27.81
C ASP A 153 2.02 11.02 -26.56
N ILE A 154 1.30 10.47 -25.56
CA ILE A 154 0.98 11.17 -24.34
C ILE A 154 1.52 10.43 -23.12
N LYS A 155 1.77 11.17 -22.06
CA LYS A 155 2.04 10.61 -20.74
C LYS A 155 0.75 10.16 -20.07
N PHE A 156 0.73 8.94 -19.57
CA PHE A 156 -0.31 8.44 -18.67
C PHE A 156 0.15 8.62 -17.21
N TYR A 157 -0.73 9.15 -16.38
CA TYR A 157 -0.40 9.50 -15.00
C TYR A 157 -1.37 8.94 -13.97
N ILE A 158 -0.85 8.63 -12.80
CA ILE A 158 -1.58 8.28 -11.58
C ILE A 158 -1.57 9.41 -10.55
N ASN A 159 -0.63 10.36 -10.71
CA ASN A 159 -0.47 11.52 -9.87
C ASN A 159 -1.07 12.75 -10.55
N ASP A 160 -1.51 13.71 -9.75
CA ASP A 160 -1.92 15.02 -10.27
C ASP A 160 -0.71 15.72 -10.91
N PRO A 161 -0.79 16.08 -12.22
CA PRO A 161 0.36 16.68 -12.91
C PRO A 161 0.81 18.03 -12.34
N ALA A 162 -0.09 18.77 -11.68
CA ALA A 162 0.20 20.10 -11.13
C ALA A 162 0.83 20.03 -9.73
N THR A 163 0.42 19.03 -8.93
CA THR A 163 0.83 18.94 -7.52
C THR A 163 1.73 17.75 -7.21
N SER A 164 1.90 16.83 -8.16
CA SER A 164 2.59 15.54 -8.01
C SER A 164 2.01 14.64 -6.91
N LYS A 165 0.85 14.98 -6.34
CA LYS A 165 0.18 14.17 -5.34
C LYS A 165 -0.55 13.01 -6.01
N ARG A 166 -0.58 11.85 -5.34
CA ARG A 166 -1.28 10.67 -5.82
C ARG A 166 -2.78 10.94 -5.96
N ARG A 167 -3.31 10.85 -7.19
CA ARG A 167 -4.70 11.15 -7.53
C ARG A 167 -5.53 9.91 -7.80
N ILE A 168 -4.93 8.86 -8.36
CA ILE A 168 -5.63 7.66 -8.85
C ILE A 168 -6.59 7.00 -7.85
N ARG A 169 -6.43 7.23 -6.54
CA ARG A 169 -7.34 6.72 -5.51
C ARG A 169 -8.46 7.69 -5.13
N MET A 170 -8.38 8.95 -5.56
CA MET A 170 -9.29 10.02 -5.12
C MET A 170 -10.01 10.69 -6.27
N GLY A 171 -9.67 10.39 -7.51
CA GLY A 171 -10.26 11.02 -8.67
C GLY A 171 -9.74 10.46 -9.98
N GLU A 172 -10.37 10.89 -11.02
CA GLU A 172 -10.11 10.51 -12.42
C GLU A 172 -8.67 10.82 -12.84
N THR A 173 -8.07 9.87 -13.56
CA THR A 173 -6.77 10.02 -14.22
C THR A 173 -6.82 9.32 -15.57
N ASN A 174 -6.08 9.83 -16.56
CA ASN A 174 -6.09 9.23 -17.89
C ASN A 174 -5.55 7.79 -17.93
N LEU A 175 -4.68 7.39 -16.99
CA LEU A 175 -4.26 5.98 -16.87
C LEU A 175 -5.36 5.13 -16.25
N GLY A 176 -6.12 5.66 -15.30
CA GLY A 176 -7.27 4.98 -14.72
C GLY A 176 -8.33 4.66 -15.76
N ASP A 177 -8.67 5.67 -16.58
CA ASP A 177 -9.62 5.55 -17.67
C ASP A 177 -9.13 4.53 -18.71
N PHE A 178 -7.88 4.63 -19.13
CA PHE A 178 -7.29 3.69 -20.08
C PHE A 178 -7.33 2.23 -19.59
N VAL A 179 -7.07 2.00 -18.31
CA VAL A 179 -7.14 0.64 -17.72
C VAL A 179 -8.58 0.14 -17.68
N ALA A 180 -9.55 0.99 -17.30
CA ALA A 180 -10.96 0.64 -17.28
C ALA A 180 -11.48 0.34 -18.70
N ASP A 181 -11.13 1.18 -19.68
CA ASP A 181 -11.47 0.98 -21.09
C ASP A 181 -10.88 -0.32 -21.64
N GLY A 182 -9.65 -0.65 -21.23
CA GLY A 182 -9.02 -1.91 -21.60
C GLY A 182 -9.78 -3.14 -21.08
N ILE A 183 -10.28 -3.10 -19.84
CA ILE A 183 -11.11 -4.17 -19.26
C ILE A 183 -12.47 -4.23 -19.98
N TYR A 184 -13.09 -3.09 -20.25
CA TYR A 184 -14.34 -3.00 -21.00
C TYR A 184 -14.21 -3.60 -22.40
N THR A 185 -13.18 -3.20 -23.14
CA THR A 185 -12.88 -3.69 -24.49
C THR A 185 -12.60 -5.20 -24.48
N TYR A 186 -11.84 -5.70 -23.50
CA TYR A 186 -11.55 -7.13 -23.37
C TYR A 186 -12.84 -7.96 -23.26
N PHE A 187 -13.75 -7.60 -22.38
CA PHE A 187 -15.00 -8.35 -22.25
C PHE A 187 -15.91 -8.24 -23.46
N ASN A 188 -16.08 -7.05 -24.03
CA ASN A 188 -17.00 -6.85 -25.13
C ASN A 188 -16.45 -7.34 -26.47
N GLU A 189 -15.17 -7.10 -26.78
CA GLU A 189 -14.62 -7.38 -28.10
C GLU A 189 -13.85 -8.70 -28.17
N VAL A 190 -13.16 -9.10 -27.10
CA VAL A 190 -12.36 -10.33 -27.11
C VAL A 190 -13.18 -11.52 -26.62
N GLU A 191 -13.82 -11.38 -25.44
CA GLU A 191 -14.65 -12.45 -24.85
C GLU A 191 -16.07 -12.48 -25.42
N GLN A 192 -16.48 -11.43 -26.13
CA GLN A 192 -17.84 -11.25 -26.71
C GLN A 192 -18.96 -11.41 -25.67
N LEU A 193 -18.74 -10.85 -24.48
CA LEU A 193 -19.68 -10.80 -23.38
C LEU A 193 -20.17 -9.37 -23.19
N ASP A 194 -21.46 -9.20 -22.88
CA ASP A 194 -22.04 -7.89 -22.60
C ASP A 194 -21.49 -7.34 -21.27
N CYS A 195 -20.66 -6.30 -21.37
CA CYS A 195 -20.12 -5.56 -20.25
C CYS A 195 -20.58 -4.11 -20.35
N ASP A 196 -21.45 -3.67 -19.43
CA ASP A 196 -21.96 -2.30 -19.43
C ASP A 196 -20.99 -1.31 -18.80
N ILE A 197 -20.21 -1.76 -17.79
CA ILE A 197 -19.34 -0.92 -17.00
C ILE A 197 -18.10 -1.73 -16.61
N ALA A 198 -16.92 -1.12 -16.75
CA ALA A 198 -15.69 -1.66 -16.22
C ALA A 198 -15.11 -0.76 -15.14
N MET A 199 -14.46 -1.35 -14.15
CA MET A 199 -13.81 -0.61 -13.06
C MET A 199 -12.60 -1.34 -12.55
N MET A 200 -11.61 -0.56 -12.11
CA MET A 200 -10.42 -1.05 -11.45
C MET A 200 -10.15 -0.19 -10.21
N ASN A 201 -9.80 -0.82 -9.09
CA ASN A 201 -9.41 -0.06 -7.92
C ASN A 201 -8.10 0.70 -8.17
N GLY A 202 -8.06 1.99 -7.85
CA GLY A 202 -6.90 2.85 -8.07
C GLY A 202 -5.61 2.39 -7.37
N GLY A 203 -5.73 1.59 -6.31
CA GLY A 203 -4.59 0.95 -5.65
C GLY A 203 -3.91 -0.13 -6.47
N GLY A 204 -4.58 -0.69 -7.46
CA GLY A 204 -4.04 -1.68 -8.40
C GLY A 204 -3.17 -1.08 -9.51
N ILE A 205 -3.28 0.23 -9.75
CA ILE A 205 -2.54 0.97 -10.78
C ILE A 205 -1.37 1.67 -10.10
N ARG A 206 -0.13 1.30 -10.46
CA ARG A 206 1.04 1.53 -9.58
C ARG A 206 2.03 2.60 -10.04
N THR A 207 2.11 2.90 -11.32
CA THR A 207 3.11 3.84 -11.86
C THR A 207 2.58 4.63 -13.04
N ASP A 208 3.14 5.83 -13.25
CA ASP A 208 2.96 6.62 -14.47
C ASP A 208 3.61 5.88 -15.64
N VAL A 209 3.18 6.20 -16.86
CA VAL A 209 3.80 5.75 -18.11
C VAL A 209 4.12 6.96 -18.96
N ASP A 210 5.38 7.17 -19.28
CA ASP A 210 5.79 8.26 -20.16
C ASP A 210 5.40 7.98 -21.61
N ALA A 211 5.30 9.04 -22.41
CA ALA A 211 5.13 8.93 -23.87
C ALA A 211 6.27 8.11 -24.46
N GLY A 212 5.96 7.31 -25.48
CA GLY A 212 6.90 6.44 -26.17
C GLY A 212 6.46 5.00 -26.23
N LYS A 213 7.42 4.10 -26.08
CA LYS A 213 7.21 2.66 -26.21
C LYS A 213 6.47 2.05 -25.03
N TRP A 214 5.46 1.24 -25.33
CA TRP A 214 4.84 0.32 -24.38
C TRP A 214 5.30 -1.10 -24.62
N THR A 215 5.64 -1.79 -23.56
CA THR A 215 6.09 -3.19 -23.58
C THR A 215 5.24 -4.00 -22.60
N PHE A 216 5.33 -5.33 -22.66
CA PHE A 216 4.74 -6.16 -21.61
C PHE A 216 5.27 -5.82 -20.21
N LYS A 217 6.55 -5.41 -20.10
CA LYS A 217 7.13 -4.92 -18.86
C LYS A 217 6.38 -3.68 -18.36
N THR A 218 6.06 -2.73 -19.25
CA THR A 218 5.26 -1.53 -18.91
C THR A 218 3.92 -1.94 -18.32
N CYS A 219 3.20 -2.87 -18.94
CA CYS A 219 1.92 -3.36 -18.42
C CYS A 219 2.07 -3.98 -17.02
N LYS A 220 3.13 -4.77 -16.80
CA LYS A 220 3.42 -5.36 -15.48
C LYS A 220 3.81 -4.32 -14.43
N GLN A 221 4.43 -3.22 -14.81
CA GLN A 221 4.73 -2.12 -13.90
C GLN A 221 3.47 -1.33 -13.52
N VAL A 222 2.56 -1.13 -14.49
CA VAL A 222 1.25 -0.49 -14.25
C VAL A 222 0.39 -1.35 -13.33
N SER A 223 0.27 -2.65 -13.61
CA SER A 223 -0.55 -3.61 -12.86
C SER A 223 0.26 -4.84 -12.46
N PRO A 224 1.10 -4.75 -11.40
CA PRO A 224 2.02 -5.84 -11.03
C PRO A 224 1.34 -7.02 -10.33
N PHE A 225 0.10 -6.84 -9.90
CA PHE A 225 -0.63 -7.89 -9.19
C PHE A 225 -1.21 -8.92 -10.14
N GLY A 226 -1.23 -10.18 -9.74
CA GLY A 226 -1.85 -11.26 -10.50
C GLY A 226 -3.37 -11.27 -10.36
N ASN A 227 -4.01 -10.11 -10.50
CA ASN A 227 -5.47 -9.99 -10.43
C ASN A 227 -6.13 -10.64 -11.64
N VAL A 228 -7.31 -11.20 -11.43
CA VAL A 228 -8.15 -11.77 -12.47
C VAL A 228 -9.31 -10.82 -12.73
N ALA A 229 -9.57 -10.51 -14.01
CA ALA A 229 -10.76 -9.79 -14.40
C ALA A 229 -11.99 -10.69 -14.21
N CYS A 230 -13.07 -10.12 -13.64
CA CYS A 230 -14.31 -10.85 -13.38
C CYS A 230 -15.48 -10.06 -13.95
N LEU A 231 -16.36 -10.71 -14.71
CA LEU A 231 -17.65 -10.16 -15.10
C LEU A 231 -18.71 -10.61 -14.09
N MET A 232 -19.51 -9.68 -13.59
CA MET A 232 -20.60 -9.98 -12.65
C MET A 232 -21.83 -9.14 -12.95
N SER A 233 -23.02 -9.69 -12.69
CA SER A 233 -24.27 -8.96 -12.77
C SER A 233 -24.54 -8.28 -11.42
N VAL A 234 -24.81 -6.97 -11.47
CA VAL A 234 -25.10 -6.16 -10.27
C VAL A 234 -26.35 -5.34 -10.49
N THR A 235 -27.06 -4.98 -9.40
CA THR A 235 -28.20 -4.07 -9.48
C THR A 235 -27.71 -2.62 -9.57
N ALA A 236 -28.54 -1.73 -10.10
CA ALA A 236 -28.26 -0.30 -10.13
C ALA A 236 -27.97 0.29 -8.73
N VAL A 237 -28.65 -0.24 -7.70
CA VAL A 237 -28.41 0.14 -6.29
C VAL A 237 -27.01 -0.29 -5.85
N SER A 238 -26.59 -1.50 -6.17
CA SER A 238 -25.23 -1.98 -5.86
C SER A 238 -24.17 -1.13 -6.54
N TYR A 239 -24.37 -0.75 -7.80
CA TYR A 239 -23.46 0.15 -8.51
C TYR A 239 -23.38 1.53 -7.86
N THR A 240 -24.53 2.10 -7.47
CA THR A 240 -24.54 3.41 -6.78
C THR A 240 -23.76 3.36 -5.45
N HIS A 241 -23.88 2.28 -4.71
CA HIS A 241 -23.13 2.10 -3.46
C HIS A 241 -21.62 1.94 -3.71
N LEU A 242 -21.21 1.16 -4.71
CA LEU A 242 -19.81 1.05 -5.09
C LEU A 242 -19.22 2.42 -5.45
N ARG A 243 -19.91 3.21 -6.26
CA ARG A 243 -19.47 4.56 -6.65
C ARG A 243 -19.39 5.52 -5.46
N ALA A 244 -20.31 5.43 -4.51
CA ALA A 244 -20.30 6.27 -3.31
C ALA A 244 -19.09 6.02 -2.42
N HIS A 245 -18.59 4.79 -2.36
CA HIS A 245 -17.38 4.43 -1.61
C HIS A 245 -16.08 4.81 -2.31
N GLU A 246 -16.11 5.05 -3.62
CA GLU A 246 -14.95 5.49 -4.40
C GLU A 246 -14.75 7.03 -4.36
N THR A 247 -15.72 7.78 -3.85
CA THR A 247 -15.74 9.25 -3.81
C THR A 247 -15.49 9.84 -2.42
N LEU A 248 -15.09 9.04 -1.44
CA LEU A 248 -14.72 9.49 -0.08
C LEU A 248 -13.22 9.46 0.13
#